data_552dd622d3ea6b907b93d194078fb530
#
_entry.id   552dd622d3ea6b907b93d194078fb530
#
_cell.length_a   1.000
_cell.length_b   1.000
_cell.length_c   1.000
_cell.angle_alpha   90.00
_cell.angle_beta   90.00
_cell.angle_gamma   90.00
#
_symmetry.space_group_name_H-M   'P 1'
#
loop_
_entity.id
_entity.type
_entity.pdbx_description
1 polymer ?
#
loop_
_entity_poly.entity_id
_entity_poly.type
_entity_poly.pdbx_seq_one_letter_code
_entity_poly.pdbx_strand_id
1 'polypeptide(L)'
;AEIEVLGRKEIIIFSFYLIYLSLQNFRQKNYFRIFLLPLLILIWEPVVFFFIFWLIVDYLEGVFEINYKSLIKYLFTFIPAISIGIFIALNPISEIDHRNMAIFLKENFNEECYMSCGLLLSKSSIYDQFKANFNLFNFEIFLRYFLIILIGFGPLFILIKFSQFRKLNYKIFLFLVTLPIFILFMMMSDWGRIVNIFYTFSIISFLYIYKKKFVIISNEILENFFIKVLNRKYIFTIFFIIF
;
A
#
# COMPACT_ATOMS: atom_id res chain seq x y z
N ALA A 1 2.08 -16.35 -19.41
CA ALA A 1 2.05 -15.61 -18.13
C ALA A 1 3.44 -15.65 -17.55
N GLU A 2 4.09 -14.52 -17.49
CA GLU A 2 5.46 -14.43 -17.00
C GLU A 2 5.47 -14.81 -15.52
N ILE A 3 6.30 -15.80 -15.18
CA ILE A 3 6.50 -16.30 -13.81
C ILE A 3 6.87 -15.15 -12.85
N GLU A 4 7.45 -14.08 -13.36
CA GLU A 4 7.76 -12.84 -12.63
C GLU A 4 6.54 -12.18 -11.94
N VAL A 5 5.33 -12.38 -12.47
CA VAL A 5 4.10 -11.80 -11.88
C VAL A 5 3.70 -12.54 -10.60
N LEU A 6 3.97 -13.83 -10.49
CA LEU A 6 3.64 -14.64 -9.31
C LEU A 6 4.55 -14.40 -8.11
N GLY A 7 5.76 -13.88 -8.34
CA GLY A 7 6.75 -13.59 -7.29
C GLY A 7 6.69 -12.17 -6.72
N ARG A 8 5.67 -11.38 -7.05
CA ARG A 8 5.60 -9.99 -6.57
C ARG A 8 5.40 -9.91 -5.07
N LYS A 9 6.25 -9.15 -4.41
CA LYS A 9 6.25 -8.89 -2.96
C LYS A 9 4.90 -8.34 -2.47
N GLU A 10 4.16 -7.65 -3.31
CA GLU A 10 2.86 -7.04 -3.03
C GLU A 10 1.81 -8.05 -2.60
N ILE A 11 1.82 -9.25 -3.19
CA ILE A 11 0.88 -10.33 -2.82
C ILE A 11 1.05 -10.69 -1.35
N ILE A 12 2.30 -10.77 -0.87
CA ILE A 12 2.62 -11.04 0.53
C ILE A 12 2.06 -9.92 1.40
N ILE A 13 2.27 -8.66 1.00
CA ILE A 13 1.82 -7.49 1.77
C ILE A 13 0.30 -7.46 1.86
N PHE A 14 -0.41 -7.69 0.75
CA PHE A 14 -1.88 -7.77 0.75
C PHE A 14 -2.39 -8.94 1.60
N SER A 15 -1.72 -10.10 1.54
CA SER A 15 -2.07 -11.25 2.36
C SER A 15 -1.95 -10.94 3.86
N PHE A 16 -0.85 -10.31 4.27
CA PHE A 16 -0.66 -9.88 5.66
C PHE A 16 -1.70 -8.81 6.07
N TYR A 17 -2.06 -7.90 5.16
CA TYR A 17 -3.11 -6.94 5.44
C TYR A 17 -4.47 -7.61 5.63
N LEU A 18 -4.84 -8.58 4.79
CA LEU A 18 -6.06 -9.37 4.96
C LEU A 18 -6.07 -10.17 6.26
N ILE A 19 -4.93 -10.79 6.62
CA ILE A 19 -4.78 -11.45 7.92
C ILE A 19 -5.03 -10.45 9.05
N TYR A 20 -4.42 -9.27 8.99
CA TYR A 20 -4.64 -8.22 9.99
C TYR A 20 -6.11 -7.84 10.13
N LEU A 21 -6.82 -7.64 9.01
CA LEU A 21 -8.24 -7.30 9.01
C LEU A 21 -9.11 -8.43 9.58
N SER A 22 -8.65 -9.68 9.52
CA SER A 22 -9.36 -10.84 10.10
C SER A 22 -9.24 -10.92 11.62
N LEU A 23 -8.22 -10.26 12.20
CA LEU A 23 -7.99 -10.26 13.66
C LEU A 23 -9.06 -9.43 14.38
N GLN A 24 -9.79 -10.05 15.28
CA GLN A 24 -10.85 -9.36 16.04
C GLN A 24 -10.35 -8.84 17.40
N ASN A 25 -9.28 -9.44 17.91
CA ASN A 25 -8.76 -9.11 19.23
C ASN A 25 -7.71 -8.00 19.15
N PHE A 26 -7.91 -6.93 19.93
CA PHE A 26 -6.97 -5.82 20.06
C PHE A 26 -5.55 -6.27 20.41
N ARG A 27 -5.39 -7.26 21.30
CA ARG A 27 -4.08 -7.78 21.69
C ARG A 27 -3.38 -8.45 20.50
N GLN A 28 -4.09 -9.21 19.68
CA GLN A 28 -3.53 -9.82 18.48
C GLN A 28 -3.09 -8.77 17.45
N LYS A 29 -3.89 -7.72 17.26
CA LYS A 29 -3.51 -6.59 16.39
C LYS A 29 -2.27 -5.86 16.89
N ASN A 30 -2.11 -5.69 18.20
CA ASN A 30 -0.88 -5.13 18.76
C ASN A 30 0.34 -6.02 18.48
N TYR A 31 0.24 -7.33 18.70
CA TYR A 31 1.33 -8.25 18.36
C TYR A 31 1.66 -8.23 16.87
N PHE A 32 0.65 -8.15 16.02
CA PHE A 32 0.87 -8.02 14.58
C PHE A 32 1.70 -6.77 14.26
N ARG A 33 1.33 -5.61 14.80
CA ARG A 33 2.05 -4.35 14.57
C ARG A 33 3.49 -4.39 15.09
N ILE A 34 3.70 -4.99 16.26
CA ILE A 34 5.03 -5.01 16.89
C ILE A 34 5.96 -6.02 16.22
N PHE A 35 5.46 -7.17 15.77
CA PHE A 35 6.32 -8.26 15.28
C PHE A 35 6.22 -8.50 13.76
N LEU A 36 5.02 -8.44 13.19
CA LEU A 36 4.82 -8.80 11.79
C LEU A 36 5.00 -7.61 10.83
N LEU A 37 4.65 -6.39 11.22
CA LEU A 37 4.94 -5.23 10.40
C LEU A 37 6.44 -5.00 10.18
N PRO A 38 7.33 -5.16 11.17
CA PRO A 38 8.76 -5.15 10.95
C PRO A 38 9.23 -6.14 9.88
N LEU A 39 8.70 -7.37 9.87
CA LEU A 39 9.01 -8.36 8.84
C LEU A 39 8.55 -7.91 7.45
N LEU A 40 7.39 -7.26 7.34
CA LEU A 40 6.92 -6.72 6.06
C LEU A 40 7.85 -5.63 5.52
N ILE A 41 8.43 -4.80 6.38
CA ILE A 41 9.41 -3.79 5.95
C ILE A 41 10.71 -4.44 5.47
N LEU A 42 11.15 -5.54 6.09
CA LEU A 42 12.29 -6.31 5.59
C LEU A 42 12.04 -6.90 4.19
N ILE A 43 10.79 -7.20 3.85
CA ILE A 43 10.41 -7.67 2.51
C ILE A 43 10.37 -6.51 1.51
N TRP A 44 9.83 -5.35 1.95
CA TRP A 44 9.66 -4.17 1.10
C TRP A 44 9.51 -2.89 1.94
N GLU A 45 10.55 -2.06 1.94
CA GLU A 45 10.65 -0.85 2.79
C GLU A 45 9.48 0.14 2.58
N PRO A 46 8.97 0.38 1.36
CA PRO A 46 7.87 1.31 1.15
C PRO A 46 6.56 0.95 1.85
N VAL A 47 6.43 -0.22 2.47
CA VAL A 47 5.26 -0.58 3.31
C VAL A 47 4.98 0.48 4.38
N VAL A 48 5.98 1.19 4.86
CA VAL A 48 5.83 2.28 5.84
C VAL A 48 4.78 3.31 5.39
N PHE A 49 4.76 3.65 4.10
CA PHE A 49 3.82 4.64 3.56
C PHE A 49 2.37 4.14 3.56
N PHE A 50 2.17 2.84 3.64
CA PHE A 50 0.84 2.23 3.66
C PHE A 50 0.28 2.05 5.08
N PHE A 51 1.03 2.36 6.14
CA PHE A 51 0.56 2.27 7.53
C PHE A 51 -0.70 3.07 7.80
N ILE A 52 -0.97 4.06 6.97
CA ILE A 52 -2.20 4.85 7.03
C ILE A 52 -3.46 3.97 6.92
N PHE A 53 -3.41 2.88 6.15
CA PHE A 53 -4.56 1.98 6.01
C PHE A 53 -4.84 1.21 7.30
N TRP A 54 -3.79 0.75 8.01
CA TRP A 54 -3.92 0.14 9.34
C TRP A 54 -4.49 1.13 10.34
N LEU A 55 -3.97 2.36 10.33
CA LEU A 55 -4.41 3.43 11.22
C LEU A 55 -5.88 3.78 11.01
N ILE A 56 -6.34 3.93 9.77
CA ILE A 56 -7.73 4.25 9.46
C ILE A 56 -8.67 3.14 9.95
N VAL A 57 -8.34 1.89 9.67
CA VAL A 57 -9.16 0.75 10.10
C VAL A 57 -9.24 0.68 11.61
N ASP A 58 -8.12 0.77 12.30
CA ASP A 58 -8.07 0.70 13.77
C ASP A 58 -8.79 1.86 14.44
N TYR A 59 -8.72 3.05 13.86
CA TYR A 59 -9.51 4.21 14.33
C TYR A 59 -11.01 3.96 14.21
N LEU A 60 -11.46 3.46 13.06
CA LEU A 60 -12.88 3.16 12.84
C LEU A 60 -13.39 2.05 13.76
N GLU A 61 -12.57 1.06 14.04
CA GLU A 61 -12.88 -0.01 15.01
C GLU A 61 -12.86 0.45 16.47
N GLY A 62 -12.29 1.62 16.74
CA GLY A 62 -12.18 2.14 18.11
C GLY A 62 -11.02 1.53 18.90
N VAL A 63 -10.01 1.02 18.20
CA VAL A 63 -8.77 0.52 18.81
C VAL A 63 -8.03 1.63 19.55
N PHE A 64 -8.16 2.86 19.06
CA PHE A 64 -7.68 4.06 19.73
C PHE A 64 -8.63 5.24 19.49
N GLU A 65 -8.55 6.24 20.34
CA GLU A 65 -9.27 7.50 20.20
C GLU A 65 -8.33 8.62 19.79
N ILE A 66 -8.86 9.69 19.16
CA ILE A 66 -8.09 10.89 18.82
C ILE A 66 -7.90 11.74 20.08
N ASN A 67 -7.36 11.16 21.13
CA ASN A 67 -6.78 11.88 22.24
C ASN A 67 -5.26 11.63 22.27
N TYR A 68 -4.53 12.62 22.76
CA TYR A 68 -3.06 12.60 22.74
C TYR A 68 -2.46 11.33 23.35
N LYS A 69 -2.97 10.89 24.51
CA LYS A 69 -2.42 9.71 25.21
C LYS A 69 -2.69 8.40 24.45
N SER A 70 -3.91 8.23 23.94
CA SER A 70 -4.29 7.04 23.21
C SER A 70 -3.55 6.96 21.88
N LEU A 71 -3.48 8.07 21.15
CA LEU A 71 -2.79 8.14 19.87
C LEU A 71 -1.29 7.84 20.00
N ILE A 72 -0.61 8.45 20.98
CA ILE A 72 0.81 8.17 21.22
C ILE A 72 1.02 6.70 21.56
N LYS A 73 0.25 6.14 22.51
CA LYS A 73 0.35 4.72 22.86
C LYS A 73 0.15 3.81 21.63
N TYR A 74 -0.76 4.17 20.76
CA TYR A 74 -1.00 3.45 19.52
C TYR A 74 0.21 3.57 18.57
N LEU A 75 0.71 4.79 18.33
CA LEU A 75 1.86 5.04 17.45
C LEU A 75 3.14 4.33 17.94
N PHE A 76 3.31 4.17 19.24
CA PHE A 76 4.43 3.41 19.79
C PHE A 76 4.49 1.96 19.28
N THR A 77 3.36 1.37 18.91
CA THR A 77 3.34 0.00 18.34
C THR A 77 3.96 -0.11 16.95
N PHE A 78 4.15 1.01 16.26
CA PHE A 78 4.82 1.07 14.94
C PHE A 78 6.33 1.35 15.03
N ILE A 79 6.83 1.72 16.21
CA ILE A 79 8.26 2.06 16.38
C ILE A 79 9.18 0.94 15.88
N PRO A 80 8.97 -0.35 16.22
CA PRO A 80 9.86 -1.41 15.74
C PRO A 80 9.93 -1.46 14.21
N ALA A 81 8.78 -1.30 13.55
CA ALA A 81 8.70 -1.29 12.10
C ALA A 81 9.42 -0.07 11.49
N ILE A 82 9.17 1.12 12.03
CA ILE A 82 9.84 2.36 11.58
C ILE A 82 11.35 2.29 11.83
N SER A 83 11.78 1.75 12.97
CA SER A 83 13.20 1.60 13.29
C SER A 83 13.92 0.69 12.30
N ILE A 84 13.31 -0.42 11.88
CA ILE A 84 13.85 -1.29 10.84
C ILE A 84 13.93 -0.56 9.50
N GLY A 85 12.88 0.18 9.12
CA GLY A 85 12.90 0.97 7.88
C GLY A 85 14.03 2.00 7.86
N ILE A 86 14.23 2.71 8.96
CA ILE A 86 15.34 3.65 9.13
C ILE A 86 16.70 2.92 9.08
N PHE A 87 16.80 1.77 9.76
CA PHE A 87 18.03 0.98 9.75
C PHE A 87 18.42 0.55 8.33
N ILE A 88 17.47 0.05 7.54
CA ILE A 88 17.72 -0.33 6.15
C ILE A 88 18.14 0.88 5.31
N ALA A 89 17.44 2.01 5.46
CA ALA A 89 17.75 3.23 4.72
C ALA A 89 19.14 3.79 5.02
N LEU A 90 19.63 3.63 6.26
CA LEU A 90 20.94 4.08 6.69
C LEU A 90 22.08 3.08 6.38
N ASN A 91 21.75 1.82 6.10
CA ASN A 91 22.72 0.76 5.82
C ASN A 91 22.46 0.14 4.44
N PRO A 92 22.73 0.87 3.35
CA PRO A 92 22.61 0.32 2.00
C PRO A 92 23.60 -0.84 1.81
N ILE A 93 23.27 -1.75 0.93
CA ILE A 93 24.12 -2.91 0.59
C ILE A 93 25.48 -2.40 0.07
N SER A 94 26.57 -3.02 0.54
CA SER A 94 27.92 -2.70 0.05
C SER A 94 28.13 -3.20 -1.39
N GLU A 95 29.07 -2.59 -2.13
CA GLU A 95 29.40 -3.04 -3.49
C GLU A 95 29.93 -4.48 -3.51
N ILE A 96 30.61 -4.90 -2.45
CA ILE A 96 31.13 -6.26 -2.31
C ILE A 96 29.98 -7.25 -2.15
N ASP A 97 29.03 -6.96 -1.25
CA ASP A 97 27.88 -7.83 -1.00
C ASP A 97 26.98 -7.93 -2.24
N HIS A 98 26.80 -6.82 -2.97
CA HIS A 98 26.07 -6.82 -4.22
C HIS A 98 26.77 -7.71 -5.28
N ARG A 99 28.08 -7.61 -5.41
CA ARG A 99 28.85 -8.45 -6.34
C ARG A 99 28.73 -9.92 -5.97
N ASN A 100 28.89 -10.25 -4.69
CA ASN A 100 28.74 -11.61 -4.19
C ASN A 100 27.34 -12.16 -4.46
N MET A 101 26.30 -11.35 -4.27
CA MET A 101 24.94 -11.73 -4.57
C MET A 101 24.75 -12.00 -6.08
N ALA A 102 25.29 -11.15 -6.95
CA ALA A 102 25.20 -11.32 -8.40
C ALA A 102 25.91 -12.61 -8.86
N ILE A 103 27.09 -12.91 -8.32
CA ILE A 103 27.83 -14.16 -8.57
C ILE A 103 27.00 -15.36 -8.10
N PHE A 104 26.47 -15.29 -6.88
CA PHE A 104 25.67 -16.37 -6.31
C PHE A 104 24.43 -16.70 -7.15
N LEU A 105 23.71 -15.66 -7.62
CA LEU A 105 22.54 -15.82 -8.50
C LEU A 105 22.93 -16.48 -9.82
N LYS A 106 24.05 -16.07 -10.42
CA LYS A 106 24.51 -16.62 -11.68
C LYS A 106 24.95 -18.07 -11.56
N GLU A 107 25.71 -18.39 -10.51
CA GLU A 107 26.29 -19.74 -10.32
C GLU A 107 25.27 -20.79 -9.88
N ASN A 108 24.30 -20.41 -9.02
CA ASN A 108 23.36 -21.36 -8.45
C ASN A 108 22.02 -21.45 -9.19
N PHE A 109 21.61 -20.36 -9.84
CA PHE A 109 20.28 -20.26 -10.48
C PHE A 109 20.36 -19.94 -11.96
N ASN A 110 21.55 -19.70 -12.50
CA ASN A 110 21.79 -19.23 -13.87
C ASN A 110 20.99 -17.96 -14.19
N GLU A 111 20.77 -17.10 -13.17
CA GLU A 111 20.07 -15.83 -13.30
C GLU A 111 21.06 -14.66 -13.29
N GLU A 112 20.80 -13.70 -14.17
CA GLU A 112 21.59 -12.47 -14.21
C GLU A 112 20.96 -11.41 -13.29
N CYS A 113 21.83 -10.58 -12.71
CA CYS A 113 21.44 -9.49 -11.84
C CYS A 113 20.89 -8.32 -12.68
N TYR A 114 19.59 -8.32 -12.95
CA TYR A 114 18.90 -7.29 -13.73
C TYR A 114 18.73 -5.95 -12.99
N MET A 115 17.92 -5.07 -13.59
CA MET A 115 17.69 -3.69 -13.15
C MET A 115 17.34 -3.55 -11.66
N SER A 116 16.55 -4.49 -11.11
CA SER A 116 16.21 -4.51 -9.68
C SER A 116 17.42 -4.72 -8.76
N CYS A 117 18.38 -5.49 -9.21
CA CYS A 117 19.64 -5.72 -8.53
C CYS A 117 20.55 -4.48 -8.62
N GLY A 118 20.59 -3.83 -9.78
CA GLY A 118 21.34 -2.59 -9.97
C GLY A 118 20.83 -1.42 -9.11
N LEU A 119 19.55 -1.38 -8.82
CA LEU A 119 18.95 -0.39 -7.91
C LEU A 119 19.47 -0.49 -6.47
N LEU A 120 19.90 -1.68 -6.03
CA LEU A 120 20.50 -1.87 -4.71
C LEU A 120 21.89 -1.22 -4.58
N LEU A 121 22.58 -1.03 -5.71
CA LEU A 121 23.88 -0.32 -5.76
C LEU A 121 23.73 1.20 -5.80
N SER A 122 22.57 1.72 -6.20
CA SER A 122 22.42 3.15 -6.36
C SER A 122 22.38 3.83 -5.00
N LYS A 123 23.53 4.37 -4.59
CA LYS A 123 23.67 5.28 -3.43
C LYS A 123 23.12 6.68 -3.74
N SER A 124 22.09 6.78 -4.60
CA SER A 124 21.49 8.06 -4.92
C SER A 124 20.81 8.63 -3.69
N SER A 125 21.12 9.88 -3.36
CA SER A 125 20.42 10.59 -2.30
C SER A 125 18.92 10.70 -2.65
N ILE A 126 18.07 10.87 -1.64
CA ILE A 126 16.63 11.13 -1.86
C ILE A 126 16.44 12.34 -2.79
N TYR A 127 17.30 13.33 -2.68
CA TYR A 127 17.30 14.51 -3.57
C TYR A 127 17.61 14.16 -5.03
N ASP A 128 18.59 13.30 -5.27
CA ASP A 128 18.96 12.87 -6.63
C ASP A 128 17.86 12.03 -7.27
N GLN A 129 17.21 11.16 -6.48
CA GLN A 129 16.05 10.39 -6.92
C GLN A 129 14.87 11.30 -7.26
N PHE A 130 14.58 12.28 -6.41
CA PHE A 130 13.55 13.28 -6.65
C PHE A 130 13.83 14.06 -7.95
N LYS A 131 15.07 14.54 -8.13
CA LYS A 131 15.48 15.27 -9.32
C LYS A 131 15.40 14.42 -10.58
N ALA A 132 15.82 13.15 -10.52
CA ALA A 132 15.72 12.21 -11.62
C ALA A 132 14.27 11.95 -12.01
N ASN A 133 13.39 11.71 -11.03
CA ASN A 133 11.96 11.50 -11.26
C ASN A 133 11.28 12.76 -11.81
N PHE A 134 11.64 13.94 -11.31
CA PHE A 134 11.12 15.21 -11.81
C PHE A 134 11.52 15.47 -13.27
N ASN A 135 12.74 15.08 -13.66
CA ASN A 135 13.21 15.19 -15.05
C ASN A 135 12.50 14.22 -16.01
N LEU A 136 12.02 13.08 -15.49
CA LEU A 136 11.19 12.14 -16.26
C LEU A 136 9.76 12.63 -16.44
N PHE A 137 9.34 13.61 -15.64
CA PHE A 137 7.98 14.12 -15.65
C PHE A 137 7.76 15.02 -16.87
N ASN A 138 6.98 14.54 -17.82
CA ASN A 138 6.50 15.32 -18.96
C ASN A 138 4.97 15.30 -19.02
N PHE A 139 4.38 16.16 -19.85
CA PHE A 139 2.93 16.30 -19.97
C PHE A 139 2.23 14.99 -20.38
N GLU A 140 2.84 14.19 -21.24
CA GLU A 140 2.26 12.92 -21.70
C GLU A 140 2.21 11.90 -20.57
N ILE A 141 3.28 11.80 -19.79
CA ILE A 141 3.34 10.90 -18.61
C ILE A 141 2.32 11.37 -17.57
N PHE A 142 2.24 12.68 -17.32
CA PHE A 142 1.23 13.23 -16.41
C PHE A 142 -0.20 12.88 -16.85
N LEU A 143 -0.52 13.13 -18.12
CA LEU A 143 -1.85 12.85 -18.66
C LEU A 143 -2.19 11.36 -18.56
N ARG A 144 -1.23 10.48 -18.88
CA ARG A 144 -1.39 9.03 -18.77
C ARG A 144 -1.75 8.61 -17.35
N TYR A 145 -0.96 9.02 -16.36
CA TYR A 145 -1.22 8.63 -14.96
C TYR A 145 -2.46 9.30 -14.39
N PHE A 146 -2.74 10.53 -14.78
CA PHE A 146 -3.99 11.21 -14.42
C PHE A 146 -5.20 10.43 -14.91
N LEU A 147 -5.20 9.97 -16.16
CA LEU A 147 -6.29 9.14 -16.71
C LEU A 147 -6.38 7.78 -16.02
N ILE A 148 -5.27 7.13 -15.74
CA ILE A 148 -5.23 5.86 -15.01
C ILE A 148 -5.84 6.03 -13.61
N ILE A 149 -5.44 7.08 -12.89
CA ILE A 149 -5.99 7.38 -11.56
C ILE A 149 -7.49 7.69 -11.67
N LEU A 150 -7.90 8.50 -12.62
CA LEU A 150 -9.30 8.89 -12.79
C LEU A 150 -10.18 7.69 -13.13
N ILE A 151 -9.75 6.82 -14.03
CA ILE A 151 -10.50 5.61 -14.41
C ILE A 151 -10.46 4.57 -13.30
N GLY A 152 -9.28 4.31 -12.72
CA GLY A 152 -9.12 3.31 -11.67
C GLY A 152 -9.79 3.71 -10.36
N PHE A 153 -9.50 4.91 -9.85
CA PHE A 153 -10.05 5.39 -8.58
C PHE A 153 -11.41 6.10 -8.72
N GLY A 154 -11.82 6.49 -9.94
CA GLY A 154 -13.08 7.22 -10.15
C GLY A 154 -14.29 6.52 -9.53
N PRO A 155 -14.55 5.23 -9.80
CA PRO A 155 -15.64 4.49 -9.20
C PRO A 155 -15.55 4.43 -7.67
N LEU A 156 -14.36 4.25 -7.13
CA LEU A 156 -14.12 4.23 -5.68
C LEU A 156 -14.36 5.62 -5.07
N PHE A 157 -13.92 6.69 -5.72
CA PHE A 157 -14.16 8.07 -5.27
C PHE A 157 -15.66 8.40 -5.25
N ILE A 158 -16.42 7.93 -6.25
CA ILE A 158 -17.87 8.08 -6.29
C ILE A 158 -18.51 7.36 -5.10
N LEU A 159 -18.14 6.10 -4.87
CA LEU A 159 -18.64 5.34 -3.72
C LEU A 159 -18.34 6.04 -2.39
N ILE A 160 -17.09 6.49 -2.21
CA ILE A 160 -16.67 7.19 -0.99
C ILE A 160 -17.42 8.51 -0.81
N LYS A 161 -17.63 9.28 -1.89
CA LYS A 161 -18.34 10.56 -1.86
C LYS A 161 -19.79 10.40 -1.39
N PHE A 162 -20.47 9.34 -1.84
CA PHE A 162 -21.85 9.03 -1.47
C PHE A 162 -21.95 8.12 -0.24
N SER A 163 -20.88 8.01 0.53
CA SER A 163 -20.81 7.21 1.75
C SER A 163 -20.73 8.10 2.99
N GLN A 164 -21.47 7.70 4.02
CA GLN A 164 -21.41 8.30 5.34
C GLN A 164 -20.57 7.42 6.27
N PHE A 165 -19.45 7.92 6.70
CA PHE A 165 -18.56 7.24 7.63
C PHE A 165 -18.99 7.54 9.07
N ARG A 166 -19.02 6.53 9.92
CA ARG A 166 -19.50 6.64 11.30
C ARG A 166 -18.67 7.61 12.17
N LYS A 167 -17.35 7.67 11.96
CA LYS A 167 -16.40 8.43 12.79
C LYS A 167 -15.51 9.37 12.00
N LEU A 168 -15.51 9.29 10.69
CA LEU A 168 -14.56 9.99 9.84
C LEU A 168 -15.32 10.73 8.74
N ASN A 169 -14.85 11.92 8.37
CA ASN A 169 -15.37 12.60 7.18
C ASN A 169 -14.77 11.96 5.92
N TYR A 170 -15.59 11.76 4.87
CA TYR A 170 -15.12 11.18 3.62
C TYR A 170 -13.95 11.95 2.98
N LYS A 171 -13.92 13.29 3.13
CA LYS A 171 -12.82 14.13 2.61
C LYS A 171 -11.50 13.82 3.33
N ILE A 172 -11.56 13.64 4.65
CA ILE A 172 -10.39 13.26 5.46
C ILE A 172 -9.92 11.86 5.06
N PHE A 173 -10.85 10.92 4.88
CA PHE A 173 -10.51 9.58 4.41
C PHE A 173 -9.78 9.63 3.06
N LEU A 174 -10.32 10.35 2.07
CA LEU A 174 -9.70 10.50 0.75
C LEU A 174 -8.32 11.15 0.86
N PHE A 175 -8.20 12.23 1.64
CA PHE A 175 -6.92 12.90 1.85
C PHE A 175 -5.87 11.97 2.45
N LEU A 176 -6.21 11.25 3.51
CA LEU A 176 -5.29 10.32 4.16
C LEU A 176 -4.85 9.18 3.24
N VAL A 177 -5.77 8.66 2.42
CA VAL A 177 -5.47 7.58 1.49
C VAL A 177 -4.62 8.06 0.31
N THR A 178 -4.80 9.29 -0.17
CA THR A 178 -4.07 9.81 -1.33
C THR A 178 -2.71 10.42 -1.00
N LEU A 179 -2.53 10.93 0.22
CA LEU A 179 -1.29 11.60 0.64
C LEU A 179 -0.02 10.76 0.39
N PRO A 180 0.04 9.47 0.76
CA PRO A 180 1.22 8.66 0.52
C PRO A 180 1.54 8.46 -0.97
N ILE A 181 0.54 8.48 -1.86
CA ILE A 181 0.73 8.35 -3.32
C ILE A 181 1.64 9.48 -3.81
N PHE A 182 1.34 10.71 -3.40
CA PHE A 182 2.15 11.87 -3.82
C PHE A 182 3.59 11.78 -3.34
N ILE A 183 3.79 11.34 -2.09
CA ILE A 183 5.14 11.16 -1.54
C ILE A 183 5.90 10.10 -2.33
N LEU A 184 5.28 8.94 -2.60
CA LEU A 184 5.92 7.87 -3.34
C LEU A 184 6.17 8.22 -4.81
N PHE A 185 5.30 9.00 -5.47
CA PHE A 185 5.54 9.49 -6.82
C PHE A 185 6.79 10.39 -6.91
N MET A 186 7.09 11.13 -5.85
CA MET A 186 8.32 11.92 -5.79
C MET A 186 9.56 11.04 -5.60
N MET A 187 9.44 9.91 -4.90
CA MET A 187 10.58 9.06 -4.52
C MET A 187 10.85 7.92 -5.49
N MET A 188 9.84 7.44 -6.22
CA MET A 188 9.93 6.22 -7.03
C MET A 188 9.48 6.51 -8.47
N SER A 189 10.15 5.86 -9.44
CA SER A 189 9.80 5.98 -10.88
C SER A 189 8.72 4.99 -11.34
N ASP A 190 8.45 3.94 -10.57
CA ASP A 190 7.44 2.92 -10.91
C ASP A 190 6.03 3.34 -10.43
N TRP A 191 5.52 4.41 -11.03
CA TRP A 191 4.23 5.00 -10.65
C TRP A 191 3.04 4.06 -10.88
N GLY A 192 3.09 3.23 -11.93
CA GLY A 192 2.02 2.27 -12.23
C GLY A 192 1.83 1.26 -11.11
N ARG A 193 2.93 0.76 -10.58
CA ARG A 193 2.95 -0.15 -9.44
C ARG A 193 2.39 0.51 -8.17
N ILE A 194 2.81 1.74 -7.89
CA ILE A 194 2.32 2.51 -6.75
C ILE A 194 0.80 2.68 -6.82
N VAL A 195 0.26 3.10 -7.99
CA VAL A 195 -1.18 3.26 -8.21
C VAL A 195 -1.92 1.95 -7.94
N ASN A 196 -1.44 0.83 -8.48
CA ASN A 196 -2.07 -0.48 -8.28
C ASN A 196 -2.10 -0.88 -6.80
N ILE A 197 -1.00 -0.71 -6.08
CA ILE A 197 -0.93 -1.05 -4.65
C ILE A 197 -1.92 -0.21 -3.85
N PHE A 198 -1.96 1.10 -4.08
CA PHE A 198 -2.89 1.99 -3.39
C PHE A 198 -4.34 1.68 -3.70
N TYR A 199 -4.64 1.40 -4.96
CA TYR A 199 -5.96 0.99 -5.37
C TYR A 199 -6.42 -0.27 -4.63
N THR A 200 -5.56 -1.28 -4.58
CA THR A 200 -5.84 -2.54 -3.90
C THR A 200 -6.07 -2.35 -2.40
N PHE A 201 -5.19 -1.61 -1.71
CA PHE A 201 -5.39 -1.29 -0.29
C PHE A 201 -6.68 -0.51 -0.05
N SER A 202 -6.98 0.47 -0.91
CA SER A 202 -8.16 1.31 -0.79
C SER A 202 -9.45 0.50 -0.94
N ILE A 203 -9.51 -0.40 -1.93
CA ILE A 203 -10.66 -1.28 -2.13
C ILE A 203 -10.81 -2.26 -0.97
N ILE A 204 -9.75 -2.95 -0.59
CA ILE A 204 -9.79 -3.90 0.54
C ILE A 204 -10.29 -3.19 1.80
N SER A 205 -9.72 -2.02 2.11
CA SER A 205 -10.13 -1.23 3.26
C SER A 205 -11.59 -0.80 3.17
N PHE A 206 -12.04 -0.28 2.02
CA PHE A 206 -13.43 0.15 1.83
C PHE A 206 -14.41 -1.01 1.98
N LEU A 207 -14.13 -2.15 1.35
CA LEU A 207 -14.95 -3.36 1.47
C LEU A 207 -15.04 -3.85 2.92
N TYR A 208 -13.92 -3.82 3.64
CA TYR A 208 -13.88 -4.22 5.04
C TYR A 208 -14.72 -3.31 5.92
N ILE A 209 -14.54 -1.99 5.83
CA ILE A 209 -15.30 -1.02 6.65
C ILE A 209 -16.79 -1.01 6.29
N TYR A 210 -17.14 -1.26 5.02
CA TYR A 210 -18.52 -1.45 4.58
C TYR A 210 -19.13 -2.72 5.21
N LYS A 211 -18.44 -3.86 5.12
CA LYS A 211 -18.88 -5.12 5.75
C LYS A 211 -19.07 -5.00 7.27
N LYS A 212 -18.23 -4.22 7.93
CA LYS A 212 -18.32 -3.94 9.38
C LYS A 212 -19.35 -2.87 9.74
N LYS A 213 -20.07 -2.32 8.76
CA LYS A 213 -21.06 -1.24 8.95
C LYS A 213 -20.48 0.04 9.58
N PHE A 214 -19.19 0.31 9.36
CA PHE A 214 -18.58 1.59 9.72
C PHE A 214 -18.81 2.67 8.67
N VAL A 215 -19.25 2.25 7.50
CA VAL A 215 -19.68 3.12 6.40
C VAL A 215 -21.02 2.62 5.86
N ILE A 216 -21.88 3.57 5.50
CA ILE A 216 -23.18 3.31 4.86
C ILE A 216 -23.20 4.11 3.57
N ILE A 217 -23.57 3.47 2.46
CA ILE A 217 -23.76 4.16 1.18
C ILE A 217 -25.11 4.86 1.23
N SER A 218 -25.13 6.20 1.16
CA SER A 218 -26.35 7.00 1.31
C SER A 218 -27.24 7.02 0.07
N ASN A 219 -26.72 6.58 -1.08
CA ASN A 219 -27.46 6.52 -2.34
C ASN A 219 -27.91 5.07 -2.60
N GLU A 220 -29.21 4.81 -2.49
CA GLU A 220 -29.82 3.49 -2.64
C GLU A 220 -29.54 2.83 -4.01
N ILE A 221 -29.53 3.62 -5.09
CA ILE A 221 -29.23 3.10 -6.44
C ILE A 221 -27.79 2.61 -6.51
N LEU A 222 -26.86 3.38 -5.93
CA LEU A 222 -25.44 3.03 -5.87
C LEU A 222 -25.20 1.81 -4.96
N GLU A 223 -25.89 1.75 -3.83
CA GLU A 223 -25.79 0.61 -2.91
C GLU A 223 -26.30 -0.68 -3.57
N ASN A 224 -27.46 -0.64 -4.22
CA ASN A 224 -28.03 -1.78 -4.93
C ASN A 224 -27.11 -2.24 -6.09
N PHE A 225 -26.54 -1.30 -6.84
CA PHE A 225 -25.56 -1.61 -7.88
C PHE A 225 -24.32 -2.26 -7.28
N PHE A 226 -23.78 -1.71 -6.20
CA PHE A 226 -22.59 -2.22 -5.55
C PHE A 226 -22.79 -3.64 -4.98
N ILE A 227 -23.93 -3.88 -4.31
CA ILE A 227 -24.30 -5.21 -3.80
C ILE A 227 -24.46 -6.21 -4.97
N LYS A 228 -25.09 -5.78 -6.07
CA LYS A 228 -25.27 -6.62 -7.25
C LYS A 228 -23.92 -7.00 -7.89
N VAL A 229 -22.96 -6.08 -7.91
CA VAL A 229 -21.60 -6.35 -8.39
C VAL A 229 -20.88 -7.34 -7.46
N LEU A 230 -20.93 -7.13 -6.15
CA LEU A 230 -20.29 -8.00 -5.17
C LEU A 230 -20.85 -9.43 -5.16
N ASN A 231 -22.16 -9.59 -5.41
CA ASN A 231 -22.81 -10.90 -5.42
C ASN A 231 -22.57 -11.69 -6.71
N ARG A 232 -22.05 -11.06 -7.77
CA ARG A 232 -21.73 -11.76 -9.03
C ARG A 232 -20.29 -12.26 -9.00
N LYS A 233 -20.11 -13.54 -8.68
CA LYS A 233 -18.80 -14.22 -8.69
C LYS A 233 -17.99 -13.98 -9.97
N TYR A 234 -18.65 -13.92 -11.13
CA TYR A 234 -18.00 -13.69 -12.43
C TYR A 234 -17.37 -12.29 -12.56
N ILE A 235 -17.96 -11.26 -11.99
CA ILE A 235 -17.39 -9.90 -12.04
C ILE A 235 -16.13 -9.82 -11.20
N PHE A 236 -16.10 -10.51 -10.05
CA PHE A 236 -14.89 -10.63 -9.24
C PHE A 236 -13.76 -11.34 -10.00
N THR A 237 -14.08 -12.42 -10.69
CA THR A 237 -13.10 -13.16 -11.50
C THR A 237 -12.58 -12.31 -12.66
N ILE A 238 -13.45 -11.58 -13.35
CA ILE A 238 -13.06 -10.68 -14.46
C ILE A 238 -12.17 -9.55 -13.93
N PHE A 239 -12.50 -8.96 -12.78
CA PHE A 239 -11.66 -7.93 -12.16
C PHE A 239 -10.26 -8.45 -11.79
N PHE A 240 -10.15 -9.67 -11.30
CA PHE A 240 -8.87 -10.33 -10.99
C PHE A 240 -8.06 -10.73 -12.23
N ILE A 241 -8.70 -10.95 -13.38
CA ILE A 241 -8.03 -11.33 -14.63
C ILE A 241 -7.53 -10.10 -15.40
N ILE A 242 -8.22 -8.96 -15.29
CA ILE A 242 -7.89 -7.72 -16.02
C ILE A 242 -6.84 -6.89 -15.29
N PHE A 243 -6.71 -7.04 -13.97
CA PHE A 243 -5.72 -6.36 -13.13
C PHE A 243 -4.75 -7.34 -12.48
#